data_449e6ea5542ec6f1299cc90cf016f982
#
_entry.id   449e6ea5542ec6f1299cc90cf016f982
#
_cell.length_a   1.000
_cell.length_b   1.000
_cell.length_c   1.000
_cell.angle_alpha   90.00
_cell.angle_beta   90.00
_cell.angle_gamma   90.00
#
_symmetry.space_group_name_H-M   'P 1'
#
loop_
_entity.id
_entity.type
_entity.pdbx_description
1 polymer ?
#
loop_
_entity_poly.entity_id
_entity_poly.type
_entity_poly.pdbx_seq_one_letter_code
_entity_poly.pdbx_strand_id
1 'polypeptide(L)'
;GETPYEAIIRVGALSLLQEHFPGLIEYHDPWHLDREVTHVLRGNVPVPEAQAVLDTLPLPVTIIDNGIIHPPKHGLVGVTEVHAIHLAPTGTSKQRAVALDLAERGMSREDAIAIGDSAADVGMAEVVALLAVVANGLRDPVLLERARDHDNVVVTSASHGSGWAELATAWLAAARA
;
A
#
# COMPACT_ATOMS: atom_id res chain seq x y z
N GLY A 1 1.55 -21.59 -12.27
CA GLY A 1 0.13 -21.18 -12.25
C GLY A 1 0.02 -19.73 -12.67
N GLU A 2 -1.18 -19.23 -12.97
CA GLU A 2 -1.44 -17.82 -13.30
C GLU A 2 -1.16 -16.94 -12.06
N THR A 3 -0.40 -15.88 -12.22
CA THR A 3 -0.17 -14.91 -11.16
C THR A 3 -1.37 -13.98 -10.97
N PRO A 4 -1.56 -13.34 -9.82
CA PRO A 4 -2.57 -12.30 -9.64
C PRO A 4 -2.46 -11.16 -10.65
N TYR A 5 -1.25 -10.78 -11.02
CA TYR A 5 -0.99 -9.77 -12.05
C TYR A 5 -1.58 -10.19 -13.41
N GLU A 6 -1.29 -11.43 -13.85
CA GLU A 6 -1.83 -11.99 -15.10
C GLU A 6 -3.35 -12.13 -15.06
N ALA A 7 -3.92 -12.51 -13.91
CA ALA A 7 -5.37 -12.60 -13.73
C ALA A 7 -6.07 -11.24 -13.90
N ILE A 8 -5.47 -10.15 -13.36
CA ILE A 8 -5.99 -8.78 -13.51
C ILE A 8 -5.91 -8.33 -14.97
N ILE A 9 -4.84 -8.71 -15.72
CA ILE A 9 -4.77 -8.48 -17.18
C ILE A 9 -5.88 -9.24 -17.90
N ARG A 10 -6.02 -10.52 -17.62
CA ARG A 10 -6.99 -11.40 -18.29
C ARG A 10 -8.43 -10.91 -18.16
N VAL A 11 -8.81 -10.34 -17.03
CA VAL A 11 -10.15 -9.77 -16.84
C VAL A 11 -10.29 -8.36 -17.43
N GLY A 12 -9.21 -7.78 -17.98
CA GLY A 12 -9.26 -6.50 -18.67
C GLY A 12 -9.45 -5.28 -17.77
N ALA A 13 -9.00 -5.34 -16.51
CA ALA A 13 -9.28 -4.29 -15.52
C ALA A 13 -8.83 -2.89 -15.96
N LEU A 14 -7.61 -2.74 -16.50
CA LEU A 14 -7.16 -1.43 -17.00
C LEU A 14 -7.94 -0.98 -18.23
N SER A 15 -8.23 -1.87 -19.17
CA SER A 15 -9.00 -1.54 -20.38
C SER A 15 -10.40 -1.05 -20.03
N LEU A 16 -11.04 -1.68 -19.05
CA LEU A 16 -12.34 -1.28 -18.53
C LEU A 16 -12.31 0.10 -17.90
N LEU A 17 -11.27 0.39 -17.10
CA LEU A 17 -11.07 1.74 -16.53
C LEU A 17 -10.82 2.78 -17.63
N GLN A 18 -10.00 2.48 -18.63
CA GLN A 18 -9.73 3.40 -19.75
C GLN A 18 -10.96 3.69 -20.62
N GLU A 19 -11.86 2.73 -20.72
CA GLU A 19 -13.15 2.91 -21.42
C GLU A 19 -14.06 3.90 -20.67
N HIS A 20 -14.10 3.80 -19.34
CA HIS A 20 -14.93 4.67 -18.49
C HIS A 20 -14.27 6.02 -18.19
N PHE A 21 -12.95 6.08 -18.15
CA PHE A 21 -12.14 7.26 -17.82
C PHE A 21 -11.10 7.52 -18.90
N PRO A 22 -11.52 7.84 -20.15
CA PRO A 22 -10.61 7.94 -21.29
C PRO A 22 -9.57 9.04 -21.09
N GLY A 23 -8.30 8.65 -21.23
CA GLY A 23 -7.16 9.57 -21.05
C GLY A 23 -6.81 9.92 -19.61
N LEU A 24 -7.56 9.44 -18.62
CA LEU A 24 -7.34 9.78 -17.21
C LEU A 24 -6.49 8.74 -16.45
N ILE A 25 -6.24 7.57 -17.02
CA ILE A 25 -5.49 6.49 -16.36
C ILE A 25 -4.69 5.68 -17.39
N GLU A 26 -3.46 5.33 -17.02
CA GLU A 26 -2.55 4.52 -17.84
C GLU A 26 -1.60 3.70 -16.96
N TYR A 27 -0.82 2.77 -17.53
CA TYR A 27 0.28 2.13 -16.81
C TYR A 27 1.32 3.17 -16.38
N HIS A 28 1.84 3.00 -15.18
CA HIS A 28 2.99 3.78 -14.69
C HIS A 28 4.28 3.14 -15.19
N ASP A 29 4.62 3.42 -16.44
CA ASP A 29 5.83 2.92 -17.08
C ASP A 29 7.09 3.61 -16.53
N PRO A 30 8.18 2.88 -16.20
CA PRO A 30 8.34 1.42 -16.28
C PRO A 30 7.94 0.65 -15.00
N TRP A 31 7.41 1.30 -13.98
CA TRP A 31 7.16 0.75 -12.64
C TRP A 31 6.09 -0.36 -12.58
N HIS A 32 5.32 -0.54 -13.65
CA HIS A 32 4.35 -1.62 -13.76
C HIS A 32 4.96 -2.94 -14.24
N LEU A 33 6.19 -2.94 -14.78
CA LEU A 33 6.86 -4.11 -15.31
C LEU A 33 7.38 -5.03 -14.19
N ASP A 34 7.53 -6.31 -14.52
CA ASP A 34 8.12 -7.35 -13.66
C ASP A 34 7.44 -7.52 -12.29
N ARG A 35 6.12 -7.31 -12.26
CA ARG A 35 5.29 -7.49 -11.07
C ARG A 35 4.47 -8.77 -11.15
N GLU A 36 4.21 -9.39 -10.00
CA GLU A 36 3.47 -10.64 -9.92
C GLU A 36 2.08 -10.50 -9.28
N VAL A 37 1.85 -9.44 -8.49
CA VAL A 37 0.64 -9.31 -7.68
C VAL A 37 -0.20 -8.09 -8.06
N THR A 38 0.40 -6.90 -8.10
CA THR A 38 -0.31 -5.64 -8.26
C THR A 38 0.04 -4.94 -9.56
N HIS A 39 -0.92 -4.25 -10.17
CA HIS A 39 -0.64 -3.29 -11.24
C HIS A 39 -0.30 -1.93 -10.64
N VAL A 40 0.69 -1.26 -11.20
CA VAL A 40 1.00 0.13 -10.89
C VAL A 40 0.58 0.99 -12.08
N LEU A 41 -0.39 1.83 -11.83
CA LEU A 41 -0.96 2.76 -12.78
C LEU A 41 -0.62 4.20 -12.35
N ARG A 42 -0.83 5.13 -13.25
CA ARG A 42 -0.83 6.56 -12.95
C ARG A 42 -2.02 7.23 -13.61
N GLY A 43 -2.52 8.27 -12.97
CA GLY A 43 -3.70 8.98 -13.46
C GLY A 43 -4.37 9.83 -12.41
N ASN A 44 -5.57 10.28 -12.74
CA ASN A 44 -6.45 10.94 -11.78
C ASN A 44 -7.88 10.53 -12.11
N VAL A 45 -8.42 9.59 -11.35
CA VAL A 45 -9.79 9.09 -11.49
C VAL A 45 -10.49 9.15 -10.13
N PRO A 46 -11.81 9.40 -10.10
CA PRO A 46 -12.58 9.33 -8.86
C PRO A 46 -12.58 7.87 -8.35
N VAL A 47 -11.86 7.61 -7.24
CA VAL A 47 -11.65 6.26 -6.71
C VAL A 47 -12.96 5.50 -6.43
N PRO A 48 -14.02 6.11 -5.84
CA PRO A 48 -15.29 5.40 -5.62
C PRO A 48 -15.96 4.94 -6.91
N GLU A 49 -15.97 5.78 -7.94
CA GLU A 49 -16.56 5.46 -9.24
C GLU A 49 -15.73 4.42 -9.99
N ALA A 50 -14.40 4.55 -9.94
CA ALA A 50 -13.49 3.58 -10.52
C ALA A 50 -13.60 2.21 -9.84
N GLN A 51 -13.78 2.16 -8.51
CA GLN A 51 -14.05 0.93 -7.79
C GLN A 51 -15.38 0.30 -8.22
N ALA A 52 -16.45 1.09 -8.35
CA ALA A 52 -17.74 0.58 -8.80
C ALA A 52 -17.67 -0.04 -10.20
N VAL A 53 -16.83 0.51 -11.09
CA VAL A 53 -16.55 -0.07 -12.41
C VAL A 53 -15.82 -1.43 -12.26
N LEU A 54 -14.78 -1.50 -11.41
CA LEU A 54 -14.04 -2.73 -11.17
C LEU A 54 -14.87 -3.82 -10.49
N ASP A 55 -15.84 -3.46 -9.67
CA ASP A 55 -16.75 -4.41 -9.00
C ASP A 55 -17.64 -5.19 -9.97
N THR A 56 -17.71 -4.77 -11.24
CA THR A 56 -18.39 -5.53 -12.30
C THR A 56 -17.58 -6.70 -12.86
N LEU A 57 -16.27 -6.75 -12.54
CA LEU A 57 -15.38 -7.81 -13.03
C LEU A 57 -15.63 -9.14 -12.29
N PRO A 58 -15.39 -10.28 -12.95
CA PRO A 58 -15.50 -11.59 -12.32
C PRO A 58 -14.39 -11.88 -11.29
N LEU A 59 -13.35 -11.05 -11.24
CA LEU A 59 -12.26 -11.11 -10.29
C LEU A 59 -12.36 -9.93 -9.33
N PRO A 60 -12.41 -10.13 -8.01
CA PRO A 60 -12.40 -9.04 -7.04
C PRO A 60 -11.07 -8.27 -7.08
N VAL A 61 -11.12 -7.02 -7.54
CA VAL A 61 -9.97 -6.12 -7.66
C VAL A 61 -10.26 -4.84 -6.89
N THR A 62 -9.29 -4.40 -6.10
CA THR A 62 -9.36 -3.14 -5.36
C THR A 62 -8.44 -2.11 -5.99
N ILE A 63 -8.95 -0.88 -6.18
CA ILE A 63 -8.18 0.29 -6.58
C ILE A 63 -7.70 1.04 -5.34
N ILE A 64 -6.42 1.41 -5.33
CA ILE A 64 -5.78 2.11 -4.20
C ILE A 64 -5.05 3.33 -4.75
N ASP A 65 -5.40 4.50 -4.26
CA ASP A 65 -4.68 5.75 -4.54
C ASP A 65 -3.55 5.91 -3.50
N ASN A 66 -2.32 5.97 -3.98
CA ASN A 66 -1.12 6.16 -3.16
C ASN A 66 -0.59 7.60 -3.19
N GLY A 67 -1.43 8.55 -3.65
CA GLY A 67 -1.12 9.96 -3.61
C GLY A 67 -0.40 10.49 -4.85
N ILE A 68 -0.09 11.79 -4.78
CA ILE A 68 0.44 12.58 -5.89
C ILE A 68 1.87 12.17 -6.23
N ILE A 69 2.14 12.04 -7.53
CA ILE A 69 3.46 11.80 -8.09
C ILE A 69 3.76 12.82 -9.21
N HIS A 70 5.04 12.97 -9.53
CA HIS A 70 5.50 13.89 -10.57
C HIS A 70 6.26 13.13 -11.66
N PRO A 71 5.57 12.35 -12.51
CA PRO A 71 6.23 11.62 -13.58
C PRO A 71 6.75 12.59 -14.64
N PRO A 72 7.98 12.36 -15.19
CA PRO A 72 8.57 13.29 -16.15
C PRO A 72 7.84 13.33 -17.49
N LYS A 73 7.10 12.26 -17.83
CA LYS A 73 6.29 12.14 -19.05
C LYS A 73 5.13 11.21 -18.80
N HIS A 74 3.97 11.51 -19.39
CA HIS A 74 2.78 10.66 -19.40
C HIS A 74 1.93 10.93 -20.64
N GLY A 75 1.05 9.98 -20.99
CA GLY A 75 0.08 10.09 -22.08
C GLY A 75 -1.30 10.61 -21.65
N LEU A 76 -1.47 10.97 -20.37
CA LEU A 76 -2.75 11.42 -19.82
C LEU A 76 -3.21 12.74 -20.45
N VAL A 77 -4.52 12.91 -20.62
CA VAL A 77 -5.13 14.06 -21.28
C VAL A 77 -5.93 14.89 -20.28
N GLY A 78 -5.57 16.19 -20.15
CA GLY A 78 -6.28 17.10 -19.23
C GLY A 78 -6.03 16.87 -17.75
N VAL A 79 -5.11 15.96 -17.38
CA VAL A 79 -4.75 15.68 -15.99
C VAL A 79 -3.67 16.64 -15.54
N THR A 80 -3.97 17.46 -14.53
CA THR A 80 -3.04 18.44 -13.95
C THR A 80 -2.32 17.91 -12.72
N GLU A 81 -2.90 16.94 -12.03
CA GLU A 81 -2.35 16.29 -10.86
C GLU A 81 -2.37 14.78 -11.10
N VAL A 82 -1.22 14.15 -11.06
CA VAL A 82 -1.08 12.72 -11.36
C VAL A 82 -0.86 11.95 -10.07
N HIS A 83 -1.67 10.91 -9.86
CA HIS A 83 -1.58 10.02 -8.72
C HIS A 83 -0.95 8.68 -9.11
N ALA A 84 -0.25 8.05 -8.16
CA ALA A 84 0.12 6.65 -8.26
C ALA A 84 -1.07 5.80 -7.81
N ILE A 85 -1.55 4.96 -8.72
CA ILE A 85 -2.73 4.12 -8.48
C ILE A 85 -2.32 2.65 -8.56
N HIS A 86 -2.74 1.85 -7.59
CA HIS A 86 -2.53 0.41 -7.61
C HIS A 86 -3.86 -0.33 -7.83
N LEU A 87 -3.82 -1.37 -8.67
CA LEU A 87 -4.85 -2.40 -8.68
C LEU A 87 -4.28 -3.65 -8.01
N ALA A 88 -4.99 -4.16 -7.03
CA ALA A 88 -4.59 -5.34 -6.28
C ALA A 88 -5.77 -6.31 -6.12
N PRO A 89 -5.55 -7.62 -5.97
CA PRO A 89 -6.60 -8.53 -5.54
C PRO A 89 -7.22 -8.04 -4.23
N THR A 90 -8.55 -8.05 -4.14
CA THR A 90 -9.26 -7.63 -2.93
C THR A 90 -8.81 -8.42 -1.71
N GLY A 91 -8.59 -7.74 -0.60
CA GLY A 91 -8.07 -8.34 0.64
C GLY A 91 -6.54 -8.42 0.70
N THR A 92 -5.82 -7.94 -0.31
CA THR A 92 -4.36 -7.77 -0.23
C THR A 92 -4.04 -6.60 0.69
N SER A 93 -3.25 -6.86 1.74
CA SER A 93 -2.79 -5.83 2.67
C SER A 93 -1.43 -6.21 3.27
N LYS A 94 -0.68 -5.22 3.77
CA LYS A 94 0.57 -5.45 4.50
C LYS A 94 0.33 -6.27 5.77
N GLN A 95 -0.73 -5.99 6.49
CA GLN A 95 -1.19 -6.75 7.66
C GLN A 95 -1.34 -8.23 7.34
N ARG A 96 -2.09 -8.56 6.29
CA ARG A 96 -2.31 -9.95 5.87
C ARG A 96 -1.02 -10.65 5.46
N ALA A 97 -0.13 -9.95 4.76
CA ALA A 97 1.17 -10.48 4.36
C ALA A 97 2.03 -10.83 5.59
N VAL A 98 2.09 -9.93 6.57
CA VAL A 98 2.80 -10.17 7.84
C VAL A 98 2.19 -11.34 8.60
N ALA A 99 0.88 -11.40 8.72
CA ALA A 99 0.19 -12.51 9.40
C ALA A 99 0.48 -13.87 8.76
N LEU A 100 0.50 -13.93 7.42
CA LEU A 100 0.84 -15.15 6.68
C LEU A 100 2.30 -15.57 6.89
N ASP A 101 3.25 -14.64 6.79
CA ASP A 101 4.67 -14.91 7.00
C ASP A 101 4.95 -15.42 8.42
N LEU A 102 4.34 -14.81 9.43
CA LEU A 102 4.45 -15.27 10.82
C LEU A 102 3.89 -16.69 10.99
N ALA A 103 2.72 -16.96 10.41
CA ALA A 103 2.12 -18.29 10.49
C ALA A 103 2.98 -19.36 9.80
N GLU A 104 3.55 -19.07 8.62
CA GLU A 104 4.44 -19.99 7.91
C GLU A 104 5.74 -20.27 8.67
N ARG A 105 6.23 -19.30 9.43
CA ARG A 105 7.43 -19.45 10.30
C ARG A 105 7.11 -20.09 11.64
N GLY A 106 5.85 -20.33 11.98
CA GLY A 106 5.44 -20.80 13.32
C GLY A 106 5.70 -19.75 14.40
N MET A 107 5.71 -18.46 14.02
CA MET A 107 5.89 -17.30 14.89
C MET A 107 4.55 -16.70 15.28
N SER A 108 4.54 -15.97 16.38
CA SER A 108 3.37 -15.27 16.90
C SER A 108 3.52 -13.75 16.72
N ARG A 109 2.47 -13.02 17.03
CA ARG A 109 2.46 -11.55 17.06
C ARG A 109 3.59 -10.97 17.92
N GLU A 110 3.90 -11.62 19.04
CA GLU A 110 4.89 -11.20 20.03
C GLU A 110 6.33 -11.29 19.50
N ASP A 111 6.55 -12.05 18.44
CA ASP A 111 7.86 -12.25 17.82
C ASP A 111 8.18 -11.21 16.73
N ALA A 112 7.25 -10.28 16.45
CA ALA A 112 7.38 -9.33 15.36
C ALA A 112 7.17 -7.88 15.78
N ILE A 113 7.94 -6.99 15.16
CA ILE A 113 7.70 -5.55 15.17
C ILE A 113 7.59 -5.05 13.73
N ALA A 114 6.81 -4.01 13.52
CA ALA A 114 6.69 -3.37 12.21
C ALA A 114 7.04 -1.89 12.29
N ILE A 115 7.34 -1.30 11.14
CA ILE A 115 7.57 0.13 11.00
C ILE A 115 6.94 0.64 9.71
N GLY A 116 6.36 1.84 9.75
CA GLY A 116 5.72 2.45 8.61
C GLY A 116 5.55 3.96 8.74
N ASP A 117 5.01 4.60 7.70
CA ASP A 117 4.79 6.05 7.63
C ASP A 117 3.47 6.44 6.96
N SER A 118 2.62 5.48 6.63
CA SER A 118 1.36 5.70 5.92
C SER A 118 0.17 5.06 6.64
N ALA A 119 -1.03 5.55 6.34
CA ALA A 119 -2.27 4.97 6.87
C ALA A 119 -2.45 3.48 6.52
N ALA A 120 -1.85 3.01 5.42
CA ALA A 120 -1.86 1.60 5.03
C ALA A 120 -1.00 0.70 5.93
N ASP A 121 -0.06 1.28 6.69
CA ASP A 121 0.82 0.54 7.59
C ASP A 121 0.16 0.26 8.94
N VAL A 122 -0.81 1.08 9.33
CA VAL A 122 -1.43 1.01 10.67
C VAL A 122 -2.07 -0.35 10.93
N GLY A 123 -2.68 -0.97 9.93
CA GLY A 123 -3.26 -2.30 10.08
C GLY A 123 -2.27 -3.37 10.56
N MET A 124 -0.97 -3.19 10.36
CA MET A 124 0.03 -4.14 10.88
C MET A 124 0.06 -4.18 12.42
N ALA A 125 -0.40 -3.13 13.11
CA ALA A 125 -0.49 -3.11 14.58
C ALA A 125 -1.34 -4.27 15.14
N GLU A 126 -2.29 -4.78 14.37
CA GLU A 126 -3.13 -5.91 14.79
C GLU A 126 -2.37 -7.24 14.85
N VAL A 127 -1.28 -7.37 14.10
CA VAL A 127 -0.57 -8.64 13.88
C VAL A 127 0.90 -8.63 14.32
N VAL A 128 1.36 -7.55 14.95
CA VAL A 128 2.70 -7.43 15.52
C VAL A 128 2.65 -6.96 16.98
N ALA A 129 3.71 -7.25 17.75
CA ALA A 129 3.81 -6.77 19.13
C ALA A 129 3.87 -5.23 19.22
N LEU A 130 4.57 -4.61 18.28
CA LEU A 130 4.76 -3.17 18.21
C LEU A 130 4.77 -2.67 16.78
N LEU A 131 4.01 -1.63 16.48
CA LEU A 131 4.14 -0.83 15.26
C LEU A 131 4.82 0.50 15.59
N ALA A 132 5.93 0.80 14.96
CA ALA A 132 6.56 2.10 15.02
C ALA A 132 6.16 2.95 13.81
N VAL A 133 5.67 4.16 14.05
CA VAL A 133 5.43 5.17 13.02
C VAL A 133 6.62 6.12 13.00
N VAL A 134 7.30 6.26 11.86
CA VAL A 134 8.38 7.25 11.75
C VAL A 134 7.82 8.67 11.70
N ALA A 135 8.57 9.64 12.26
CA ALA A 135 8.08 10.99 12.53
C ALA A 135 7.50 11.71 11.29
N ASN A 136 7.95 11.41 10.07
CA ASN A 136 7.34 11.98 8.86
C ASN A 136 5.89 11.51 8.62
N GLY A 137 5.51 10.34 9.10
CA GLY A 137 4.12 9.82 9.01
C GLY A 137 3.12 10.65 9.81
N LEU A 138 3.57 11.42 10.80
CA LEU A 138 2.70 12.32 11.59
C LEU A 138 2.05 13.45 10.76
N ARG A 139 2.47 13.63 9.51
CA ARG A 139 1.88 14.61 8.60
C ARG A 139 0.59 14.09 7.94
N ASP A 140 0.33 12.77 8.03
CA ASP A 140 -0.89 12.15 7.48
C ASP A 140 -1.98 12.09 8.58
N PRO A 141 -3.05 12.88 8.47
CA PRO A 141 -4.14 12.89 9.44
C PRO A 141 -4.91 11.57 9.49
N VAL A 142 -4.98 10.83 8.38
CA VAL A 142 -5.66 9.51 8.32
C VAL A 142 -4.85 8.48 9.09
N LEU A 143 -3.52 8.51 8.98
CA LEU A 143 -2.65 7.67 9.78
C LEU A 143 -2.87 7.93 11.27
N LEU A 144 -2.87 9.21 11.69
CA LEU A 144 -3.03 9.59 13.09
C LEU A 144 -4.39 9.16 13.67
N GLU A 145 -5.46 9.28 12.88
CA GLU A 145 -6.78 8.83 13.30
C GLU A 145 -6.79 7.32 13.53
N ARG A 146 -6.33 6.53 12.58
CA ARG A 146 -6.28 5.07 12.67
C ARG A 146 -5.36 4.58 13.79
N ALA A 147 -4.21 5.23 13.99
CA ALA A 147 -3.23 4.85 15.00
C ALA A 147 -3.77 4.94 16.44
N ARG A 148 -4.76 5.81 16.68
CA ARG A 148 -5.37 5.97 18.01
C ARG A 148 -6.13 4.74 18.51
N ASP A 149 -6.54 3.88 17.60
CA ASP A 149 -7.30 2.68 17.94
C ASP A 149 -6.40 1.52 18.39
N HIS A 150 -5.07 1.74 18.47
CA HIS A 150 -4.07 0.73 18.80
C HIS A 150 -3.13 1.16 19.94
N ASP A 151 -3.09 0.38 21.00
CA ASP A 151 -2.25 0.66 22.19
C ASP A 151 -0.76 0.35 21.95
N ASN A 152 -0.44 -0.42 20.92
CA ASN A 152 0.91 -0.87 20.58
C ASN A 152 1.56 -0.05 19.46
N VAL A 153 1.07 1.16 19.20
CA VAL A 153 1.69 2.08 18.25
C VAL A 153 2.57 3.08 18.98
N VAL A 154 3.82 3.20 18.56
CA VAL A 154 4.79 4.19 19.04
C VAL A 154 5.26 5.08 17.88
N VAL A 155 5.80 6.26 18.21
CA VAL A 155 6.33 7.20 17.22
C VAL A 155 7.82 7.37 17.46
N THR A 156 8.64 7.30 16.40
CA THR A 156 10.07 7.61 16.49
C THR A 156 10.30 9.12 16.53
N SER A 157 11.42 9.54 17.13
CA SER A 157 11.82 10.95 17.15
C SER A 157 12.33 11.42 15.79
N ALA A 158 12.95 10.52 15.02
CA ALA A 158 13.51 10.79 13.71
C ALA A 158 12.58 10.35 12.57
N SER A 159 12.79 10.92 11.39
CA SER A 159 12.04 10.64 10.17
C SER A 159 12.74 9.62 9.27
N HIS A 160 11.98 8.95 8.40
CA HIS A 160 12.50 8.07 7.34
C HIS A 160 13.48 7.00 7.87
N GLY A 161 14.59 6.76 7.18
CA GLY A 161 15.60 5.77 7.55
C GLY A 161 16.24 6.01 8.92
N SER A 162 16.33 7.26 9.38
CA SER A 162 16.83 7.59 10.74
C SER A 162 15.85 7.11 11.82
N GLY A 163 14.53 7.22 11.60
CA GLY A 163 13.52 6.67 12.50
C GLY A 163 13.56 5.14 12.55
N TRP A 164 13.80 4.51 11.41
CA TRP A 164 14.03 3.06 11.35
C TRP A 164 15.25 2.65 12.18
N ALA A 165 16.38 3.35 12.03
CA ALA A 165 17.60 3.07 12.78
C ALA A 165 17.42 3.27 14.29
N GLU A 166 16.65 4.27 14.71
CA GLU A 166 16.26 4.51 16.11
C GLU A 166 15.53 3.30 16.69
N LEU A 167 14.48 2.81 16.03
CA LEU A 167 13.74 1.62 16.45
C LEU A 167 14.64 0.39 16.53
N ALA A 168 15.39 0.11 15.47
CA ALA A 168 16.26 -1.08 15.39
C ALA A 168 17.33 -1.06 16.52
N THR A 169 17.88 0.10 16.82
CA THR A 169 18.88 0.26 17.91
C THR A 169 18.24 0.00 19.27
N ALA A 170 17.07 0.58 19.52
CA ALA A 170 16.36 0.38 20.79
C ALA A 170 15.97 -1.09 20.99
N TRP A 171 15.48 -1.74 19.95
CA TRP A 171 15.09 -3.14 20.01
C TRP A 171 16.29 -4.07 20.24
N LEU A 172 17.40 -3.87 19.52
CA LEU A 172 18.63 -4.64 19.73
C LEU A 172 19.23 -4.44 21.13
N ALA A 173 19.09 -3.25 21.72
CA ALA A 173 19.52 -3.00 23.08
C ALA A 173 18.65 -3.76 24.10
N ALA A 174 17.33 -3.75 23.91
CA ALA A 174 16.40 -4.48 24.77
C ALA A 174 16.59 -6.02 24.69
N ALA A 175 16.89 -6.56 23.50
CA ALA A 175 17.12 -7.99 23.30
C ALA A 175 18.43 -8.51 23.95
N ARG A 176 19.32 -7.61 24.40
CA ARG A 176 20.59 -7.96 25.05
C ARG A 176 20.56 -7.79 26.58
N ALA A 177 19.47 -7.22 27.11
CA ALA A 177 19.28 -6.98 28.52
C ALA A 177 18.60 -8.16 29.22
#